data_2dc308e6252f477626828fe51453c43b
#
_entry.id   2dc308e6252f477626828fe51453c43b
#
_cell.length_a   1.000
_cell.length_b   1.000
_cell.length_c   1.000
_cell.angle_alpha   90.00
_cell.angle_beta   90.00
_cell.angle_gamma   90.00
#
_symmetry.space_group_name_H-M   'P 1'
#
loop_
_entity.id
_entity.type
_entity.pdbx_description
1 polymer ?
#
loop_
_entity_poly.entity_id
_entity_poly.type
_entity_poly.pdbx_seq_one_letter_code
_entity_poly.pdbx_strand_id
1 'polypeptide(L)'
;MFSVRQMILCSILATCSTVSQNRVSGQPTDNETPVRVATFNCSLNREKAGELHLDLAGGTNKQARKVARVLRKVRPQIVLLNEFDFSEDNKAVTCFLTEYLSATADWAAEEPISYPYFFTAPVNTGVPSGRDLDHDGKTNGPGDAIGFGRFPGQYGMVLLSQFPIETDDVRTFQKLLWKSMPDAVLPPSGKDDNARWYGDEDLSLLRLSSKSHWDVPIRVHGQVIHILTSHPTPPAFDGPEDRNGRRNHDEIRLWSEYLSGEEKSWIVDDQGRSGTLPGNASFVILGDQNADPSDGASYQVAINQLLKHPRINSELTPTSEGGVEAAKTQGGKNSEHKGDHSHDTADFNDRGVGNLRADYVLPSRNLNAIAAGIFWPLSSDPDATFADCSDHRLVWVDLNTQAK
;
A
#
# COMPACT_ATOMS: atom_id res chain seq x y z
N MET A 1 1.81 -54.78 6.95
CA MET A 1 0.57 -55.41 6.46
C MET A 1 -0.31 -54.28 5.93
N PHE A 2 -0.50 -54.25 4.63
CA PHE A 2 -1.22 -53.21 3.91
C PHE A 2 -2.73 -53.44 3.97
N SER A 3 -3.51 -52.35 4.09
CA SER A 3 -4.95 -52.38 3.77
C SER A 3 -5.29 -51.21 2.86
N VAL A 4 -5.61 -51.57 1.63
CA VAL A 4 -6.14 -50.74 0.55
C VAL A 4 -7.62 -50.47 0.84
N ARG A 5 -8.09 -49.21 0.79
CA ARG A 5 -9.53 -48.90 0.75
C ARG A 5 -9.88 -48.30 -0.62
N GLN A 6 -10.81 -48.98 -1.26
CA GLN A 6 -11.41 -48.77 -2.57
C GLN A 6 -12.13 -47.43 -2.68
N MET A 7 -11.89 -46.75 -3.80
CA MET A 7 -12.75 -45.68 -4.32
C MET A 7 -14.02 -46.30 -4.93
N ILE A 8 -15.18 -45.82 -4.50
CA ILE A 8 -16.46 -46.09 -5.14
C ILE A 8 -16.76 -44.92 -6.07
N LEU A 9 -16.75 -45.19 -7.38
CA LEU A 9 -17.18 -44.27 -8.43
C LEU A 9 -18.70 -44.36 -8.57
N CYS A 10 -19.44 -43.31 -8.24
CA CYS A 10 -20.87 -43.19 -8.53
C CYS A 10 -21.04 -42.41 -9.85
N SER A 11 -21.34 -43.12 -10.93
CA SER A 11 -21.74 -42.54 -12.22
C SER A 11 -23.22 -42.19 -12.18
N ILE A 12 -23.56 -40.89 -12.23
CA ILE A 12 -24.92 -40.42 -12.45
C ILE A 12 -25.03 -39.98 -13.91
N LEU A 13 -25.80 -40.70 -14.70
CA LEU A 13 -26.25 -40.32 -16.04
C LEU A 13 -27.25 -39.15 -15.88
N ALA A 14 -26.91 -37.97 -16.34
CA ALA A 14 -27.81 -36.85 -16.48
C ALA A 14 -28.32 -36.77 -17.93
N THR A 15 -29.61 -36.98 -18.10
CA THR A 15 -30.34 -36.78 -19.37
C THR A 15 -30.37 -35.29 -19.70
N CYS A 16 -29.86 -34.96 -20.88
CA CYS A 16 -29.81 -33.59 -21.43
C CYS A 16 -31.21 -33.21 -21.96
N SER A 17 -31.95 -32.37 -21.22
CA SER A 17 -33.13 -31.70 -21.72
C SER A 17 -32.71 -30.30 -22.19
N THR A 18 -32.73 -30.07 -23.50
CA THR A 18 -32.49 -28.75 -24.08
C THR A 18 -33.66 -27.82 -23.80
N VAL A 19 -33.52 -26.98 -22.78
CA VAL A 19 -34.39 -25.81 -22.57
C VAL A 19 -33.73 -24.62 -23.24
N SER A 20 -34.37 -24.17 -24.33
CA SER A 20 -34.00 -22.90 -25.02
C SER A 20 -34.30 -21.74 -24.09
N GLN A 21 -33.29 -21.18 -23.43
CA GLN A 21 -33.43 -19.94 -22.67
C GLN A 21 -33.30 -18.75 -23.63
N ASN A 22 -34.40 -18.02 -23.81
CA ASN A 22 -34.36 -16.67 -24.36
C ASN A 22 -33.50 -15.78 -23.47
N ARG A 23 -32.32 -15.36 -23.94
CA ARG A 23 -31.51 -14.34 -23.30
C ARG A 23 -32.26 -13.03 -23.25
N VAL A 24 -32.64 -12.60 -22.06
CA VAL A 24 -32.99 -11.21 -21.78
C VAL A 24 -31.71 -10.39 -21.96
N SER A 25 -31.71 -9.55 -22.97
CA SER A 25 -30.64 -8.58 -23.22
C SER A 25 -30.55 -7.61 -22.05
N GLY A 26 -29.42 -7.60 -21.33
CA GLY A 26 -29.13 -6.51 -20.40
C GLY A 26 -28.48 -6.83 -19.04
N GLN A 27 -28.03 -8.06 -18.76
CA GLN A 27 -27.13 -8.23 -17.62
C GLN A 27 -25.67 -8.12 -18.10
N PRO A 28 -24.84 -7.29 -17.45
CA PRO A 28 -23.40 -7.24 -17.73
C PRO A 28 -22.83 -8.67 -17.57
N THR A 29 -21.99 -9.10 -18.50
CA THR A 29 -21.18 -10.29 -18.31
C THR A 29 -20.18 -9.98 -17.18
N ASP A 30 -19.70 -10.99 -16.42
CA ASP A 30 -18.71 -10.81 -15.33
C ASP A 30 -17.47 -9.99 -15.78
N ASN A 31 -17.21 -9.94 -17.08
CA ASN A 31 -16.11 -9.18 -17.69
C ASN A 31 -16.41 -7.67 -17.87
N GLU A 32 -17.64 -7.20 -17.65
CA GLU A 32 -18.04 -5.80 -17.86
C GLU A 32 -18.03 -4.97 -16.56
N THR A 33 -17.89 -5.62 -15.42
CA THR A 33 -17.88 -4.93 -14.12
C THR A 33 -16.52 -4.29 -13.87
N PRO A 34 -16.46 -2.98 -13.61
CA PRO A 34 -15.22 -2.32 -13.22
C PRO A 34 -14.62 -2.91 -11.96
N VAL A 35 -13.30 -2.93 -11.88
CA VAL A 35 -12.55 -3.39 -10.71
C VAL A 35 -12.09 -2.18 -9.90
N ARG A 36 -12.54 -2.08 -8.66
CA ARG A 36 -12.09 -1.07 -7.72
C ARG A 36 -10.80 -1.50 -7.04
N VAL A 37 -9.75 -0.71 -7.25
CA VAL A 37 -8.44 -0.88 -6.62
C VAL A 37 -8.23 0.26 -5.63
N ALA A 38 -7.75 -0.04 -4.42
CA ALA A 38 -7.62 0.94 -3.36
C ALA A 38 -6.32 0.81 -2.57
N THR A 39 -5.96 1.87 -1.83
CA THR A 39 -4.96 1.85 -0.78
C THR A 39 -5.51 2.54 0.47
N PHE A 40 -5.09 2.07 1.64
CA PHE A 40 -5.47 2.65 2.91
C PHE A 40 -4.37 2.45 3.96
N ASN A 41 -3.72 3.53 4.38
CA ASN A 41 -2.95 3.49 5.60
C ASN A 41 -3.95 3.46 6.77
N CYS A 42 -4.10 2.30 7.39
CA CYS A 42 -5.15 2.03 8.36
C CYS A 42 -4.71 2.16 9.82
N SER A 43 -3.43 2.52 10.06
CA SER A 43 -2.84 2.70 11.40
C SER A 43 -3.11 1.50 12.35
N LEU A 44 -3.19 0.28 11.80
CA LEU A 44 -3.31 -0.97 12.58
C LEU A 44 -1.93 -1.51 12.97
N ASN A 45 -1.08 -0.62 13.47
CA ASN A 45 0.19 -0.94 14.10
C ASN A 45 0.06 -0.87 15.62
N ARG A 46 0.99 -1.52 16.34
CA ARG A 46 1.02 -1.57 17.82
C ARG A 46 2.42 -1.31 18.36
N GLU A 47 2.49 -1.07 19.64
CA GLU A 47 3.76 -0.78 20.33
C GLU A 47 4.63 -2.03 20.56
N LYS A 48 4.02 -3.22 20.55
CA LYS A 48 4.70 -4.50 20.85
C LYS A 48 4.36 -5.56 19.83
N ALA A 49 5.34 -6.42 19.54
CA ALA A 49 5.16 -7.56 18.65
C ALA A 49 4.02 -8.49 19.12
N GLY A 50 3.16 -8.88 18.20
CA GLY A 50 2.00 -9.75 18.44
C GLY A 50 0.79 -9.08 19.11
N GLU A 51 0.90 -7.83 19.55
CA GLU A 51 -0.19 -7.11 20.21
C GLU A 51 -1.38 -6.89 19.27
N LEU A 52 -1.14 -6.63 17.98
CA LEU A 52 -2.22 -6.46 17.02
C LEU A 52 -3.14 -7.69 16.95
N HIS A 53 -2.57 -8.90 16.90
CA HIS A 53 -3.40 -10.12 16.90
C HIS A 53 -4.26 -10.25 18.16
N LEU A 54 -3.69 -9.94 19.33
CA LEU A 54 -4.43 -10.00 20.60
C LEU A 54 -5.57 -8.97 20.62
N ASP A 55 -5.33 -7.77 20.11
CA ASP A 55 -6.33 -6.70 20.02
C ASP A 55 -7.47 -7.01 19.05
N LEU A 56 -7.17 -7.74 17.97
CA LEU A 56 -8.16 -8.11 16.97
C LEU A 56 -9.03 -9.29 17.41
N ALA A 57 -8.52 -10.16 18.29
CA ALA A 57 -9.24 -11.36 18.70
C ALA A 57 -10.59 -11.05 19.33
N GLY A 58 -11.62 -11.80 18.90
CA GLY A 58 -13.01 -11.63 19.36
C GLY A 58 -13.78 -10.51 18.68
N GLY A 59 -13.24 -9.88 17.63
CA GLY A 59 -13.97 -8.92 16.78
C GLY A 59 -14.42 -7.64 17.50
N THR A 60 -13.79 -7.27 18.64
CA THR A 60 -14.28 -6.18 19.51
C THR A 60 -13.47 -4.88 19.43
N ASN A 61 -12.32 -4.88 18.76
CA ASN A 61 -11.47 -3.70 18.64
C ASN A 61 -12.19 -2.58 17.87
N LYS A 62 -12.34 -1.42 18.51
CA LYS A 62 -13.13 -0.30 17.95
C LYS A 62 -12.50 0.30 16.70
N GLN A 63 -11.16 0.46 16.65
CA GLN A 63 -10.46 0.98 15.49
C GLN A 63 -10.61 0.02 14.30
N ALA A 64 -10.35 -1.27 14.51
CA ALA A 64 -10.48 -2.28 13.46
C ALA A 64 -11.91 -2.38 12.92
N ARG A 65 -12.96 -2.20 13.76
CA ARG A 65 -14.35 -2.11 13.32
C ARG A 65 -14.58 -0.92 12.40
N LYS A 66 -14.02 0.25 12.71
CA LYS A 66 -14.12 1.44 11.85
C LYS A 66 -13.39 1.22 10.53
N VAL A 67 -12.14 0.69 10.54
CA VAL A 67 -11.40 0.31 9.34
C VAL A 67 -12.21 -0.66 8.48
N ALA A 68 -12.79 -1.68 9.07
CA ALA A 68 -13.63 -2.65 8.36
C ALA A 68 -14.88 -2.00 7.76
N ARG A 69 -15.53 -1.04 8.44
CA ARG A 69 -16.68 -0.30 7.90
C ARG A 69 -16.28 0.53 6.68
N VAL A 70 -15.12 1.21 6.71
CA VAL A 70 -14.60 1.93 5.53
C VAL A 70 -14.45 0.97 4.34
N LEU A 71 -13.82 -0.19 4.54
CA LEU A 71 -13.62 -1.19 3.50
C LEU A 71 -14.95 -1.76 2.98
N ARG A 72 -15.90 -2.07 3.87
CA ARG A 72 -17.23 -2.55 3.50
C ARG A 72 -18.06 -1.51 2.75
N LYS A 73 -17.90 -0.22 3.09
CA LYS A 73 -18.59 0.90 2.43
C LYS A 73 -18.04 1.14 1.03
N VAL A 74 -16.72 1.22 0.88
CA VAL A 74 -16.05 1.49 -0.40
C VAL A 74 -16.02 0.26 -1.31
N ARG A 75 -15.97 -0.96 -0.74
CA ARG A 75 -15.98 -2.26 -1.43
C ARG A 75 -14.91 -2.43 -2.50
N PRO A 76 -13.63 -2.17 -2.23
CA PRO A 76 -12.57 -2.44 -3.20
C PRO A 76 -12.43 -3.95 -3.42
N GLN A 77 -12.16 -4.38 -4.66
CA GLN A 77 -11.86 -5.78 -4.96
C GLN A 77 -10.37 -6.10 -4.75
N ILE A 78 -9.50 -5.09 -4.83
CA ILE A 78 -8.08 -5.17 -4.49
C ILE A 78 -7.76 -3.99 -3.59
N VAL A 79 -7.15 -4.23 -2.43
CA VAL A 79 -6.78 -3.15 -1.51
C VAL A 79 -5.46 -3.43 -0.80
N LEU A 80 -4.58 -2.43 -0.80
CA LEU A 80 -3.40 -2.40 0.05
C LEU A 80 -3.75 -1.73 1.39
N LEU A 81 -3.43 -2.40 2.48
CA LEU A 81 -3.43 -1.84 3.83
C LEU A 81 -1.99 -1.54 4.24
N ASN A 82 -1.66 -0.28 4.49
CA ASN A 82 -0.40 0.14 5.09
C ASN A 82 -0.57 0.24 6.60
N GLU A 83 0.55 0.13 7.33
CA GLU A 83 0.60 0.13 8.80
C GLU A 83 -0.23 -0.96 9.46
N PHE A 84 -0.25 -2.12 8.87
CA PHE A 84 -0.77 -3.35 9.45
C PHE A 84 0.42 -4.21 9.88
N ASP A 85 0.61 -4.42 11.19
CA ASP A 85 1.77 -5.15 11.72
C ASP A 85 1.89 -6.55 11.13
N PHE A 86 3.07 -6.87 10.62
CA PHE A 86 3.40 -8.17 10.05
C PHE A 86 3.75 -9.19 11.14
N SER A 87 3.27 -10.41 10.98
CA SER A 87 3.75 -11.59 11.70
C SER A 87 3.78 -12.81 10.79
N GLU A 88 4.79 -13.66 10.93
CA GLU A 88 4.99 -14.85 10.07
C GLU A 88 3.80 -15.82 10.11
N ASP A 89 3.08 -15.89 11.23
CA ASP A 89 1.93 -16.77 11.40
C ASP A 89 0.62 -16.24 10.81
N ASN A 90 0.61 -15.02 10.29
CA ASN A 90 -0.53 -14.34 9.66
C ASN A 90 -1.81 -14.28 10.52
N LYS A 91 -1.71 -14.47 11.84
CA LYS A 91 -2.89 -14.53 12.71
C LYS A 91 -3.67 -13.21 12.74
N ALA A 92 -2.98 -12.06 12.76
CA ALA A 92 -3.64 -10.77 12.76
C ALA A 92 -4.45 -10.56 11.47
N VAL A 93 -3.87 -10.88 10.30
CA VAL A 93 -4.56 -10.78 9.00
C VAL A 93 -5.76 -11.73 8.96
N THR A 94 -5.57 -13.00 9.34
CA THR A 94 -6.65 -13.99 9.34
C THR A 94 -7.80 -13.56 10.26
N CYS A 95 -7.48 -13.07 11.48
CA CYS A 95 -8.46 -12.54 12.41
C CYS A 95 -9.22 -11.34 11.83
N PHE A 96 -8.52 -10.38 11.20
CA PHE A 96 -9.15 -9.23 10.56
C PHE A 96 -10.09 -9.64 9.43
N LEU A 97 -9.68 -10.57 8.57
CA LEU A 97 -10.50 -11.10 7.48
C LEU A 97 -11.76 -11.80 7.99
N THR A 98 -11.65 -12.65 9.03
CA THR A 98 -12.75 -13.49 9.49
C THR A 98 -13.70 -12.78 10.45
N GLU A 99 -13.17 -11.98 11.39
CA GLU A 99 -13.97 -11.40 12.46
C GLU A 99 -14.45 -9.97 12.18
N TYR A 100 -13.78 -9.26 11.23
CA TYR A 100 -14.15 -7.88 10.90
C TYR A 100 -14.66 -7.71 9.47
N LEU A 101 -14.12 -8.39 8.48
CA LEU A 101 -14.50 -8.17 7.08
C LEU A 101 -15.59 -9.12 6.60
N SER A 102 -15.50 -10.41 6.87
CA SER A 102 -16.46 -11.40 6.38
C SER A 102 -17.58 -11.73 7.38
N ALA A 103 -17.44 -11.38 8.66
CA ALA A 103 -18.45 -11.66 9.65
C ALA A 103 -19.70 -10.79 9.47
N THR A 104 -20.89 -11.40 9.59
CA THR A 104 -22.13 -10.65 9.84
C THR A 104 -22.13 -10.17 11.29
N ALA A 105 -22.31 -8.88 11.53
CA ALA A 105 -22.19 -8.31 12.86
C ALA A 105 -23.10 -7.10 13.07
N ASP A 106 -23.69 -6.98 14.26
CA ASP A 106 -24.61 -5.90 14.62
C ASP A 106 -23.95 -4.50 14.68
N TRP A 107 -22.60 -4.47 14.73
CA TRP A 107 -21.85 -3.19 14.75
C TRP A 107 -21.65 -2.55 13.37
N ALA A 108 -21.95 -3.26 12.28
CA ALA A 108 -21.82 -2.78 10.91
C ALA A 108 -23.18 -2.87 10.19
N ALA A 109 -23.60 -1.73 9.61
CA ALA A 109 -24.76 -1.71 8.72
C ALA A 109 -24.40 -2.16 7.30
N GLU A 110 -23.10 -2.10 6.96
CA GLU A 110 -22.58 -2.47 5.65
C GLU A 110 -22.50 -3.99 5.50
N GLU A 111 -22.82 -4.49 4.30
CA GLU A 111 -22.72 -5.90 3.96
C GLU A 111 -21.27 -6.39 4.12
N PRO A 112 -21.05 -7.62 4.61
CA PRO A 112 -19.75 -8.24 4.68
C PRO A 112 -19.01 -8.21 3.35
N ILE A 113 -17.68 -8.17 3.41
CA ILE A 113 -16.80 -8.27 2.25
C ILE A 113 -15.79 -9.38 2.48
N SER A 114 -15.52 -10.19 1.46
CA SER A 114 -14.58 -11.31 1.54
C SER A 114 -13.41 -11.13 0.60
N TYR A 115 -12.22 -11.49 1.07
CA TYR A 115 -10.99 -11.54 0.28
C TYR A 115 -10.39 -12.94 0.39
N PRO A 116 -10.65 -13.82 -0.60
CA PRO A 116 -10.11 -15.19 -0.60
C PRO A 116 -8.59 -15.23 -0.70
N TYR A 117 -7.96 -14.16 -1.18
CA TYR A 117 -6.52 -14.08 -1.41
C TYR A 117 -5.95 -12.89 -0.66
N PHE A 118 -4.78 -13.08 -0.06
CA PHE A 118 -3.99 -11.99 0.48
C PHE A 118 -2.49 -12.26 0.27
N PHE A 119 -1.71 -11.18 0.26
CA PHE A 119 -0.25 -11.25 0.28
C PHE A 119 0.29 -10.35 1.38
N THR A 120 1.24 -10.87 2.13
CA THR A 120 2.06 -10.13 3.09
C THR A 120 3.44 -10.78 3.15
N ALA A 121 4.46 -10.00 3.46
CA ALA A 121 5.85 -10.46 3.52
C ALA A 121 6.63 -9.61 4.54
N PRO A 122 7.80 -10.08 5.01
CA PRO A 122 8.64 -9.33 5.92
C PRO A 122 8.96 -7.92 5.42
N VAL A 123 9.02 -6.97 6.36
CA VAL A 123 9.40 -5.57 6.12
C VAL A 123 10.66 -5.21 6.89
N ASN A 124 11.26 -4.07 6.59
CA ASN A 124 12.51 -3.63 7.21
C ASN A 124 12.33 -2.86 8.52
N THR A 125 11.11 -2.40 8.79
CA THR A 125 10.79 -1.71 10.04
C THR A 125 11.07 -2.60 11.23
N GLY A 126 11.77 -2.05 12.20
CA GLY A 126 12.16 -2.73 13.44
C GLY A 126 13.20 -3.84 13.29
N VAL A 127 13.76 -4.07 12.09
CA VAL A 127 14.86 -5.03 11.89
C VAL A 127 16.14 -4.42 12.43
N PRO A 128 16.76 -4.98 13.48
CA PRO A 128 17.96 -4.40 14.09
C PRO A 128 19.13 -4.32 13.09
N SER A 129 19.79 -3.17 13.02
CA SER A 129 21.01 -3.01 12.23
C SER A 129 22.29 -3.38 13.01
N GLY A 130 22.26 -3.24 14.33
CA GLY A 130 23.44 -3.33 15.20
C GLY A 130 24.37 -2.12 15.08
N ARG A 131 23.91 -1.04 14.44
CA ARG A 131 24.65 0.19 14.17
C ARG A 131 23.94 1.39 14.79
N ASP A 132 24.65 2.44 15.13
CA ASP A 132 24.13 3.75 15.53
C ASP A 132 23.80 4.55 14.25
N LEU A 133 22.59 4.38 13.72
CA LEU A 133 22.17 4.98 12.44
C LEU A 133 21.60 6.38 12.60
N ASP A 134 21.12 6.75 13.79
CA ASP A 134 20.58 8.08 14.07
C ASP A 134 21.55 8.98 14.84
N HIS A 135 22.74 8.44 15.19
CA HIS A 135 23.85 9.12 15.87
C HIS A 135 23.50 9.61 17.28
N ASP A 136 22.65 8.85 18.01
CA ASP A 136 22.30 9.13 19.40
C ASP A 136 23.29 8.52 20.42
N GLY A 137 24.28 7.77 19.93
CA GLY A 137 25.31 7.08 20.74
C GLY A 137 24.89 5.69 21.20
N LYS A 138 23.76 5.14 20.72
CA LYS A 138 23.31 3.78 20.97
C LYS A 138 23.24 2.98 19.66
N THR A 139 22.86 1.71 19.73
CA THR A 139 22.78 0.81 18.57
C THR A 139 21.54 -0.06 18.58
N ASN A 140 20.54 0.28 19.40
CA ASN A 140 19.38 -0.57 19.66
C ASN A 140 18.06 0.20 19.82
N GLY A 141 18.05 1.48 19.42
CA GLY A 141 16.85 2.30 19.34
C GLY A 141 16.00 1.98 18.11
N PRO A 142 14.76 2.48 18.03
CA PRO A 142 13.93 2.37 16.82
C PRO A 142 14.57 3.08 15.61
N GLY A 143 15.37 4.13 15.83
CA GLY A 143 16.14 4.85 14.80
C GLY A 143 17.31 4.05 14.24
N ASP A 144 17.78 3.05 14.98
CA ASP A 144 18.88 2.16 14.59
C ASP A 144 18.44 0.93 13.80
N ALA A 145 17.14 0.73 13.64
CA ALA A 145 16.62 -0.32 12.79
C ALA A 145 16.82 0.03 11.31
N ILE A 146 16.87 -0.97 10.43
CA ILE A 146 16.97 -0.81 8.97
C ILE A 146 15.85 0.10 8.43
N GLY A 147 14.67 0.01 8.98
CA GLY A 147 13.57 0.96 8.87
C GLY A 147 13.04 1.24 10.26
N PHE A 148 12.71 2.49 10.56
CA PHE A 148 12.25 2.91 11.88
C PHE A 148 11.15 2.00 12.43
N GLY A 149 11.35 1.44 13.62
CA GLY A 149 10.39 0.56 14.28
C GLY A 149 10.96 -0.09 15.54
N ARG A 150 10.07 -0.52 16.43
CA ARG A 150 10.42 -1.09 17.74
C ARG A 150 10.64 -2.61 17.71
N PHE A 151 10.06 -3.28 16.72
CA PHE A 151 10.19 -4.72 16.52
C PHE A 151 10.05 -5.07 15.03
N PRO A 152 10.68 -6.17 14.57
CA PRO A 152 10.56 -6.60 13.18
C PRO A 152 9.11 -6.84 12.78
N GLY A 153 8.67 -6.16 11.71
CA GLY A 153 7.31 -6.27 11.19
C GLY A 153 6.35 -5.17 11.61
N GLN A 154 6.75 -4.25 12.52
CA GLN A 154 5.94 -3.06 12.83
C GLN A 154 5.70 -2.24 11.55
N TYR A 155 4.54 -1.57 11.44
CA TYR A 155 4.16 -0.79 10.24
C TYR A 155 4.21 -1.58 8.93
N GLY A 156 3.88 -2.87 8.98
CA GLY A 156 3.87 -3.75 7.80
C GLY A 156 2.79 -3.40 6.79
N MET A 157 2.66 -4.26 5.77
CA MET A 157 1.68 -4.09 4.71
C MET A 157 0.93 -5.40 4.47
N VAL A 158 -0.33 -5.30 4.03
CA VAL A 158 -1.16 -6.43 3.59
C VAL A 158 -1.91 -6.05 2.31
N LEU A 159 -1.73 -6.83 1.26
CA LEU A 159 -2.52 -6.72 0.04
C LEU A 159 -3.65 -7.75 0.07
N LEU A 160 -4.89 -7.30 0.04
CA LEU A 160 -6.08 -8.13 0.00
C LEU A 160 -6.65 -8.16 -1.43
N SER A 161 -7.10 -9.32 -1.91
CA SER A 161 -7.64 -9.47 -3.25
C SER A 161 -8.82 -10.42 -3.30
N GLN A 162 -9.83 -10.08 -4.11
CA GLN A 162 -10.90 -10.99 -4.52
C GLN A 162 -10.50 -11.87 -5.71
N PHE A 163 -9.37 -11.55 -6.35
CA PHE A 163 -8.85 -12.26 -7.51
C PHE A 163 -7.60 -13.06 -7.16
N PRO A 164 -7.31 -14.17 -7.88
CA PRO A 164 -6.13 -15.00 -7.64
C PRO A 164 -4.81 -14.22 -7.78
N ILE A 165 -3.92 -14.43 -6.83
CA ILE A 165 -2.54 -13.94 -6.85
C ILE A 165 -1.63 -15.00 -7.50
N GLU A 166 -0.81 -14.59 -8.46
CA GLU A 166 0.20 -15.44 -9.10
C GLU A 166 1.45 -15.50 -8.21
N THR A 167 1.38 -16.29 -7.16
CA THR A 167 2.37 -16.29 -6.05
C THR A 167 3.79 -16.62 -6.49
N ASP A 168 3.97 -17.45 -7.53
CA ASP A 168 5.29 -17.85 -8.05
C ASP A 168 6.01 -16.69 -8.77
N ASP A 169 5.23 -15.72 -9.26
CA ASP A 169 5.72 -14.56 -10.00
C ASP A 169 5.91 -13.32 -9.11
N VAL A 170 5.52 -13.38 -7.85
CA VAL A 170 5.70 -12.27 -6.90
C VAL A 170 7.18 -11.91 -6.77
N ARG A 171 7.46 -10.61 -6.75
CA ARG A 171 8.80 -10.07 -6.47
C ARG A 171 8.75 -9.16 -5.25
N THR A 172 9.69 -9.34 -4.34
CA THR A 172 9.88 -8.47 -3.17
C THR A 172 11.29 -7.88 -3.18
N PHE A 173 11.42 -6.63 -2.73
CA PHE A 173 12.69 -5.89 -2.76
C PHE A 173 13.10 -5.43 -1.35
N GLN A 174 12.79 -6.23 -0.32
CA GLN A 174 13.12 -5.92 1.07
C GLN A 174 14.64 -5.76 1.27
N LYS A 175 15.44 -6.62 0.62
CA LYS A 175 16.90 -6.70 0.84
C LYS A 175 17.72 -5.83 -0.11
N LEU A 176 17.10 -5.16 -1.08
CA LEU A 176 17.80 -4.29 -2.02
C LEU A 176 18.53 -3.16 -1.27
N LEU A 177 19.85 -3.08 -1.41
CA LEU A 177 20.66 -2.09 -0.71
C LEU A 177 20.48 -0.70 -1.35
N TRP A 178 20.40 0.35 -0.53
CA TRP A 178 20.28 1.73 -1.02
C TRP A 178 21.48 2.11 -1.89
N LYS A 179 22.70 1.76 -1.47
CA LYS A 179 23.92 2.02 -2.26
C LYS A 179 23.99 1.31 -3.61
N SER A 180 23.14 0.31 -3.87
CA SER A 180 23.10 -0.38 -5.17
C SER A 180 22.37 0.44 -6.24
N MET A 181 21.57 1.43 -5.85
CA MET A 181 20.92 2.33 -6.79
C MET A 181 21.96 3.28 -7.38
N PRO A 182 22.11 3.35 -8.71
CA PRO A 182 22.98 4.35 -9.36
C PRO A 182 22.54 5.76 -8.97
N ASP A 183 23.52 6.61 -8.66
CA ASP A 183 23.28 8.01 -8.25
C ASP A 183 22.30 8.15 -7.06
N ALA A 184 22.37 7.20 -6.10
CA ALA A 184 21.57 7.25 -4.88
C ALA A 184 21.79 8.57 -4.14
N VAL A 185 20.70 9.21 -3.72
CA VAL A 185 20.73 10.53 -3.04
C VAL A 185 21.05 10.34 -1.56
N LEU A 186 22.25 9.81 -1.26
CA LEU A 186 22.68 9.56 0.10
C LEU A 186 22.82 10.85 0.91
N PRO A 187 22.42 10.87 2.20
CA PRO A 187 22.46 12.08 3.01
C PRO A 187 23.90 12.54 3.31
N PRO A 188 24.17 13.85 3.23
CA PRO A 188 25.43 14.45 3.67
C PRO A 188 25.52 14.44 5.21
N SER A 189 26.69 14.70 5.78
CA SER A 189 26.86 14.72 7.25
C SER A 189 26.14 15.90 7.94
N GLY A 190 25.59 16.82 7.19
CA GLY A 190 24.97 18.05 7.70
C GLY A 190 25.97 19.10 8.19
N LYS A 191 27.26 18.75 8.36
CA LYS A 191 28.35 19.62 8.82
C LYS A 191 29.35 19.93 7.70
N ASP A 192 29.47 19.06 6.74
CA ASP A 192 30.35 19.14 5.59
C ASP A 192 29.68 18.45 4.41
N ASP A 193 29.42 19.18 3.33
CA ASP A 193 28.78 18.64 2.11
C ASP A 193 29.58 17.49 1.46
N ASN A 194 30.88 17.36 1.79
CA ASN A 194 31.74 16.28 1.30
C ASN A 194 31.76 15.05 2.23
N ALA A 195 31.23 15.16 3.44
CA ALA A 195 31.11 14.03 4.37
C ALA A 195 29.71 13.42 4.30
N ARG A 196 29.63 12.10 4.43
CA ARG A 196 28.37 11.38 4.42
C ARG A 196 27.85 11.18 5.83
N TRP A 197 26.52 11.13 5.98
CA TRP A 197 25.86 10.71 7.23
C TRP A 197 26.18 9.25 7.54
N TYR A 198 25.99 8.36 6.56
CA TYR A 198 26.27 6.93 6.70
C TYR A 198 27.68 6.57 6.21
N GLY A 199 28.44 5.85 7.04
CA GLY A 199 29.72 5.25 6.66
C GLY A 199 29.56 4.07 5.69
N ASP A 200 30.69 3.59 5.14
CA ASP A 200 30.66 2.47 4.18
C ASP A 200 30.14 1.15 4.82
N GLU A 201 30.38 0.95 6.13
CA GLU A 201 29.85 -0.18 6.88
C GLU A 201 28.31 -0.09 7.01
N ASP A 202 27.76 1.10 7.31
CA ASP A 202 26.32 1.32 7.41
C ASP A 202 25.65 1.12 6.04
N LEU A 203 26.23 1.68 4.98
CA LEU A 203 25.75 1.51 3.61
C LEU A 203 25.85 0.06 3.10
N SER A 204 26.69 -0.78 3.73
CA SER A 204 26.80 -2.21 3.38
C SER A 204 25.58 -3.02 3.81
N LEU A 205 24.80 -2.53 4.76
CA LEU A 205 23.61 -3.19 5.33
C LEU A 205 22.32 -2.38 5.16
N LEU A 206 22.43 -1.05 4.93
CA LEU A 206 21.26 -0.19 4.84
C LEU A 206 20.50 -0.48 3.54
N ARG A 207 19.28 -0.96 3.70
CA ARG A 207 18.39 -1.30 2.60
C ARG A 207 17.68 -0.05 2.09
N LEU A 208 17.36 -0.02 0.79
CA LEU A 208 16.66 1.11 0.18
C LEU A 208 15.31 1.33 0.84
N SER A 209 14.47 0.31 0.87
CA SER A 209 13.12 0.41 1.43
C SER A 209 13.13 0.42 2.95
N SER A 210 12.43 1.37 3.56
CA SER A 210 12.18 1.38 5.01
C SER A 210 11.20 0.28 5.44
N LYS A 211 10.24 -0.06 4.59
CA LYS A 211 9.34 -1.22 4.73
C LYS A 211 9.75 -2.28 3.70
N SER A 212 9.10 -2.29 2.57
CA SER A 212 9.45 -3.11 1.41
C SER A 212 8.79 -2.52 0.15
N HIS A 213 9.20 -3.02 -1.03
CA HIS A 213 8.49 -2.83 -2.27
C HIS A 213 8.09 -4.21 -2.78
N TRP A 214 6.84 -4.37 -3.24
CA TRP A 214 6.34 -5.64 -3.78
C TRP A 214 5.73 -5.43 -5.15
N ASP A 215 6.07 -6.30 -6.09
CA ASP A 215 5.35 -6.51 -7.34
C ASP A 215 4.55 -7.80 -7.18
N VAL A 216 3.23 -7.67 -7.07
CA VAL A 216 2.30 -8.78 -6.84
C VAL A 216 1.37 -8.91 -8.04
N PRO A 217 1.64 -9.85 -8.96
CA PRO A 217 0.76 -10.09 -10.10
C PRO A 217 -0.57 -10.72 -9.67
N ILE A 218 -1.68 -10.13 -10.11
CA ILE A 218 -3.05 -10.59 -9.84
C ILE A 218 -3.76 -10.88 -11.15
N ARG A 219 -4.46 -12.01 -11.25
CA ARG A 219 -5.22 -12.41 -12.43
C ARG A 219 -6.65 -11.90 -12.37
N VAL A 220 -6.90 -10.76 -13.01
CA VAL A 220 -8.19 -10.08 -13.04
C VAL A 220 -8.85 -10.34 -14.39
N HIS A 221 -10.01 -11.00 -14.42
CA HIS A 221 -10.77 -11.31 -15.64
C HIS A 221 -9.92 -11.92 -16.77
N GLY A 222 -8.93 -12.77 -16.41
CA GLY A 222 -8.01 -13.42 -17.35
C GLY A 222 -6.76 -12.62 -17.72
N GLN A 223 -6.71 -11.33 -17.39
CA GLN A 223 -5.54 -10.46 -17.57
C GLN A 223 -4.68 -10.44 -16.29
N VAL A 224 -3.36 -10.42 -16.43
CA VAL A 224 -2.46 -10.17 -15.30
C VAL A 224 -2.26 -8.66 -15.13
N ILE A 225 -2.52 -8.17 -13.91
CA ILE A 225 -2.24 -6.80 -13.49
C ILE A 225 -1.23 -6.87 -12.35
N HIS A 226 -0.09 -6.20 -12.51
CA HIS A 226 0.93 -6.10 -11.49
C HIS A 226 0.55 -5.03 -10.45
N ILE A 227 0.37 -5.43 -9.21
CA ILE A 227 0.10 -4.50 -8.11
C ILE A 227 1.44 -4.18 -7.44
N LEU A 228 1.92 -2.94 -7.69
CA LEU A 228 3.18 -2.43 -7.18
C LEU A 228 2.92 -1.70 -5.88
N THR A 229 3.32 -2.30 -4.75
CA THR A 229 3.00 -1.79 -3.42
C THR A 229 4.23 -1.29 -2.70
N SER A 230 4.12 -0.13 -2.05
CA SER A 230 5.18 0.43 -1.22
C SER A 230 4.64 1.32 -0.10
N HIS A 231 5.48 1.58 0.88
CA HIS A 231 5.25 2.58 1.91
C HIS A 231 6.60 3.24 2.24
N PRO A 232 7.03 4.22 1.44
CA PRO A 232 8.27 4.95 1.64
C PRO A 232 8.38 5.65 2.99
N THR A 233 9.60 5.98 3.38
CA THR A 233 9.91 6.75 4.59
C THR A 233 9.19 8.10 4.57
N PRO A 234 8.51 8.53 5.66
CA PRO A 234 8.02 9.91 5.74
C PRO A 234 9.20 10.90 5.68
N PRO A 235 9.14 11.98 4.86
CA PRO A 235 10.21 12.97 4.72
C PRO A 235 10.20 13.96 5.90
N ALA A 236 10.30 13.43 7.11
CA ALA A 236 10.19 14.15 8.37
C ALA A 236 10.96 13.40 9.47
N PHE A 237 11.02 13.98 10.67
CA PHE A 237 11.62 13.38 11.86
C PHE A 237 13.15 13.19 11.77
N ASP A 238 13.82 14.04 11.01
CA ASP A 238 15.27 14.06 10.83
C ASP A 238 15.86 15.49 10.98
N GLY A 239 17.15 15.62 10.74
CA GLY A 239 17.89 16.88 10.86
C GLY A 239 18.19 17.51 9.50
N PRO A 240 19.12 18.46 9.47
CA PRO A 240 19.49 19.17 8.24
C PRO A 240 20.15 18.28 7.17
N GLU A 241 20.55 17.07 7.51
CA GLU A 241 21.04 16.04 6.58
C GLU A 241 19.94 15.50 5.68
N ASP A 242 18.65 15.68 6.04
CA ASP A 242 17.45 15.29 5.29
C ASP A 242 17.50 13.79 4.88
N ARG A 243 17.93 12.92 5.80
CA ARG A 243 18.10 11.49 5.51
C ARG A 243 16.79 10.79 5.13
N ASN A 244 15.70 11.18 5.76
CA ASN A 244 14.39 10.60 5.51
C ASN A 244 13.79 11.11 4.19
N GLY A 245 13.89 12.42 3.89
CA GLY A 245 13.44 12.97 2.64
C GLY A 245 14.19 12.41 1.43
N ARG A 246 15.50 12.23 1.55
CA ARG A 246 16.35 11.62 0.52
C ARG A 246 16.04 10.13 0.32
N ARG A 247 15.78 9.41 1.41
CA ARG A 247 15.38 8.00 1.33
C ARG A 247 14.02 7.86 0.68
N ASN A 248 13.02 8.67 1.06
CA ASN A 248 11.71 8.74 0.43
C ASN A 248 11.83 8.96 -1.08
N HIS A 249 12.68 9.92 -1.50
CA HIS A 249 12.92 10.20 -2.91
C HIS A 249 13.40 8.97 -3.67
N ASP A 250 14.38 8.24 -3.15
CA ASP A 250 14.94 7.07 -3.82
C ASP A 250 14.03 5.84 -3.72
N GLU A 251 13.25 5.70 -2.64
CA GLU A 251 12.20 4.68 -2.52
C GLU A 251 11.13 4.87 -3.62
N ILE A 252 10.67 6.11 -3.85
CA ILE A 252 9.74 6.44 -4.93
C ILE A 252 10.40 6.24 -6.31
N ARG A 253 11.67 6.62 -6.45
CA ARG A 253 12.45 6.44 -7.67
C ARG A 253 12.57 4.97 -8.09
N LEU A 254 12.60 4.04 -7.15
CA LEU A 254 12.65 2.61 -7.46
C LEU A 254 11.53 2.21 -8.41
N TRP A 255 10.30 2.67 -8.19
CA TRP A 255 9.19 2.38 -9.10
C TRP A 255 9.38 3.04 -10.46
N SER A 256 9.85 4.29 -10.53
CA SER A 256 10.14 4.96 -11.80
C SER A 256 11.18 4.20 -12.62
N GLU A 257 12.26 3.73 -11.98
CA GLU A 257 13.30 2.91 -12.62
C GLU A 257 12.78 1.51 -13.00
N TYR A 258 11.94 0.88 -12.14
CA TYR A 258 11.34 -0.42 -12.41
C TYR A 258 10.38 -0.39 -13.60
N LEU A 259 9.73 0.75 -13.84
CA LEU A 259 8.82 0.97 -14.95
C LEU A 259 9.53 1.40 -16.25
N SER A 260 10.84 1.64 -16.26
CA SER A 260 11.54 2.15 -17.44
C SER A 260 11.43 1.25 -18.66
N GLY A 261 11.24 -0.06 -18.47
CA GLY A 261 11.25 -1.05 -19.55
C GLY A 261 12.65 -1.35 -20.08
N GLU A 262 13.68 -0.71 -19.53
CA GLU A 262 15.09 -0.95 -19.83
C GLU A 262 15.66 -2.02 -18.89
N GLU A 263 16.68 -2.73 -19.32
CA GLU A 263 17.38 -3.66 -18.44
C GLU A 263 18.15 -2.89 -17.35
N LYS A 264 17.79 -3.15 -16.09
CA LYS A 264 18.42 -2.56 -14.91
C LYS A 264 18.94 -3.68 -14.01
N SER A 265 20.18 -4.09 -14.23
CA SER A 265 20.79 -5.22 -13.51
C SER A 265 20.93 -4.97 -11.99
N TRP A 266 20.90 -3.71 -11.53
CA TRP A 266 20.97 -3.37 -10.11
C TRP A 266 19.64 -3.60 -9.37
N ILE A 267 18.49 -3.65 -10.07
CA ILE A 267 17.19 -3.96 -9.48
C ILE A 267 17.11 -5.48 -9.33
N VAL A 268 17.49 -5.96 -8.16
CA VAL A 268 17.49 -7.38 -7.82
C VAL A 268 16.51 -7.64 -6.70
N ASP A 269 15.59 -8.58 -6.92
CA ASP A 269 14.62 -8.97 -5.90
C ASP A 269 15.22 -9.90 -4.82
N ASP A 270 14.46 -10.21 -3.79
CA ASP A 270 14.91 -11.01 -2.65
C ASP A 270 15.23 -12.48 -3.00
N GLN A 271 14.83 -12.93 -4.20
CA GLN A 271 15.14 -14.26 -4.76
C GLN A 271 16.32 -14.22 -5.74
N GLY A 272 16.93 -13.04 -5.97
CA GLY A 272 18.07 -12.87 -6.87
C GLY A 272 17.70 -12.68 -8.35
N ARG A 273 16.41 -12.48 -8.68
CA ARG A 273 15.97 -12.16 -10.04
C ARG A 273 16.21 -10.68 -10.31
N SER A 274 16.95 -10.36 -11.38
CA SER A 274 17.21 -8.98 -11.81
C SER A 274 16.18 -8.49 -12.83
N GLY A 275 16.17 -7.17 -13.06
CA GLY A 275 15.45 -6.53 -14.16
C GLY A 275 14.16 -5.81 -13.74
N THR A 276 13.53 -5.23 -14.74
CA THR A 276 12.41 -4.30 -14.65
C THR A 276 11.09 -4.93 -15.09
N LEU A 277 9.98 -4.23 -14.90
CA LEU A 277 8.67 -4.64 -15.37
C LEU A 277 8.61 -4.54 -16.91
N PRO A 278 8.14 -5.58 -17.64
CA PRO A 278 8.02 -5.54 -19.10
C PRO A 278 7.25 -4.30 -19.58
N GLY A 279 7.70 -3.71 -20.69
CA GLY A 279 7.20 -2.42 -21.19
C GLY A 279 5.70 -2.40 -21.51
N ASN A 280 5.11 -3.55 -21.82
CA ASN A 280 3.68 -3.72 -22.13
C ASN A 280 2.82 -4.20 -20.95
N ALA A 281 3.43 -4.48 -19.78
CA ALA A 281 2.69 -4.97 -18.63
C ALA A 281 1.73 -3.90 -18.09
N SER A 282 0.53 -4.35 -17.72
CA SER A 282 -0.45 -3.55 -16.98
C SER A 282 -0.11 -3.54 -15.50
N PHE A 283 -0.19 -2.38 -14.86
CA PHE A 283 0.13 -2.27 -13.43
C PHE A 283 -0.73 -1.20 -12.73
N VAL A 284 -0.75 -1.27 -11.39
CA VAL A 284 -1.25 -0.22 -10.52
C VAL A 284 -0.26 -0.05 -9.36
N ILE A 285 0.25 1.18 -9.15
CA ILE A 285 1.02 1.51 -7.94
C ILE A 285 0.07 1.86 -6.82
N LEU A 286 0.24 1.24 -5.65
CA LEU A 286 -0.54 1.47 -4.43
C LEU A 286 0.37 1.83 -3.27
N GLY A 287 -0.09 2.74 -2.43
CA GLY A 287 0.48 2.96 -1.11
C GLY A 287 0.46 4.39 -0.63
N ASP A 288 0.74 4.54 0.63
CA ASP A 288 1.16 5.78 1.25
C ASP A 288 2.60 6.07 0.79
N GLN A 289 2.74 7.03 -0.13
CA GLN A 289 4.05 7.42 -0.66
C GLN A 289 4.71 8.50 0.20
N ASN A 290 4.02 9.01 1.20
CA ASN A 290 4.54 10.07 2.10
C ASN A 290 5.11 11.29 1.34
N ALA A 291 4.53 11.64 0.20
CA ALA A 291 5.05 12.71 -0.66
C ALA A 291 3.91 13.44 -1.37
N ASP A 292 3.74 14.73 -1.08
CA ASP A 292 2.78 15.61 -1.74
C ASP A 292 3.43 16.33 -2.94
N PRO A 293 2.71 16.56 -4.07
CA PRO A 293 3.27 17.22 -5.25
C PRO A 293 3.43 18.74 -5.11
N SER A 294 2.83 19.36 -4.10
CA SER A 294 2.74 20.82 -3.95
C SER A 294 3.20 21.33 -2.58
N ASP A 295 2.97 20.52 -1.54
CA ASP A 295 3.11 20.91 -0.14
C ASP A 295 3.96 19.89 0.65
N GLY A 296 4.20 20.18 1.94
CA GLY A 296 5.00 19.31 2.80
C GLY A 296 6.52 19.45 2.58
N ALA A 297 7.28 18.45 3.05
CA ALA A 297 8.74 18.46 3.11
C ALA A 297 9.40 17.48 2.12
N SER A 298 8.71 17.10 1.06
CA SER A 298 9.21 16.11 0.09
C SER A 298 10.49 16.60 -0.61
N TYR A 299 11.58 15.82 -0.52
CA TYR A 299 12.83 16.13 -1.21
C TYR A 299 12.62 16.15 -2.73
N GLN A 300 12.94 17.29 -3.37
CA GLN A 300 12.83 17.51 -4.83
C GLN A 300 11.44 17.11 -5.41
N VAL A 301 10.37 17.23 -4.61
CA VAL A 301 9.01 16.81 -5.02
C VAL A 301 9.01 15.38 -5.55
N ALA A 302 9.48 14.44 -4.73
CA ALA A 302 9.78 13.05 -5.09
C ALA A 302 8.66 12.35 -5.88
N ILE A 303 7.39 12.59 -5.52
CA ILE A 303 6.23 11.95 -6.17
C ILE A 303 6.08 12.31 -7.65
N ASN A 304 6.67 13.44 -8.10
CA ASN A 304 6.64 13.81 -9.52
C ASN A 304 7.39 12.82 -10.42
N GLN A 305 8.29 12.00 -9.87
CA GLN A 305 8.93 10.90 -10.60
C GLN A 305 7.90 9.87 -11.09
N LEU A 306 6.79 9.71 -10.36
CA LEU A 306 5.67 8.84 -10.75
C LEU A 306 4.58 9.60 -11.50
N LEU A 307 4.12 10.75 -10.99
CA LEU A 307 3.02 11.50 -11.60
C LEU A 307 3.32 11.95 -13.03
N LYS A 308 4.59 12.16 -13.37
CA LYS A 308 5.07 12.55 -14.71
C LYS A 308 5.61 11.37 -15.52
N HIS A 309 5.59 10.15 -14.98
CA HIS A 309 6.12 8.98 -15.67
C HIS A 309 5.26 8.62 -16.89
N PRO A 310 5.85 8.39 -18.10
CA PRO A 310 5.10 8.19 -19.34
C PRO A 310 4.18 6.97 -19.35
N ARG A 311 4.45 5.95 -18.54
CA ARG A 311 3.61 4.74 -18.42
C ARG A 311 2.47 4.89 -17.41
N ILE A 312 2.46 5.94 -16.58
CA ILE A 312 1.44 6.14 -15.54
C ILE A 312 0.30 7.02 -16.07
N ASN A 313 -0.93 6.61 -15.81
CA ASN A 313 -2.11 7.43 -16.03
C ASN A 313 -2.41 8.22 -14.75
N SER A 314 -2.06 9.51 -14.75
CA SER A 314 -2.32 10.46 -13.66
C SER A 314 -3.44 11.47 -13.99
N GLU A 315 -4.20 11.24 -15.07
CA GLU A 315 -5.23 12.17 -15.54
C GLU A 315 -6.45 12.23 -14.62
N LEU A 316 -6.79 11.10 -14.00
CA LEU A 316 -7.89 11.01 -13.05
C LEU A 316 -7.34 11.07 -11.62
N THR A 317 -7.41 12.25 -10.99
CA THR A 317 -6.98 12.44 -9.60
C THR A 317 -8.17 12.20 -8.66
N PRO A 318 -8.05 11.32 -7.65
CA PRO A 318 -9.08 11.13 -6.62
C PRO A 318 -9.35 12.43 -5.85
N THR A 319 -10.61 12.65 -5.46
CA THR A 319 -11.04 13.84 -4.73
C THR A 319 -12.02 13.51 -3.62
N SER A 320 -12.16 14.43 -2.65
CA SER A 320 -13.21 14.43 -1.63
C SER A 320 -13.66 15.85 -1.28
N GLU A 321 -14.94 16.00 -0.90
CA GLU A 321 -15.45 17.25 -0.34
C GLU A 321 -15.03 17.41 1.14
N GLY A 322 -14.86 16.29 1.84
CA GLY A 322 -14.45 16.28 3.25
C GLY A 322 -13.03 16.80 3.46
N GLY A 323 -12.10 16.58 2.54
CA GLY A 323 -10.77 17.18 2.58
C GLY A 323 -10.81 18.70 2.50
N VAL A 324 -11.64 19.25 1.60
CA VAL A 324 -11.87 20.71 1.48
C VAL A 324 -12.48 21.28 2.75
N GLU A 325 -13.52 20.61 3.32
CA GLU A 325 -14.15 21.04 4.56
C GLU A 325 -13.16 20.99 5.73
N ALA A 326 -12.39 19.89 5.84
CA ALA A 326 -11.40 19.70 6.90
C ALA A 326 -10.34 20.81 6.86
N ALA A 327 -9.67 21.03 5.73
CA ALA A 327 -8.65 22.06 5.59
C ALA A 327 -9.16 23.45 5.96
N LYS A 328 -10.38 23.80 5.53
CA LYS A 328 -11.03 25.08 5.85
C LYS A 328 -11.33 25.24 7.34
N THR A 329 -11.79 24.16 7.99
CA THR A 329 -12.24 24.19 9.39
C THR A 329 -11.07 24.17 10.36
N GLN A 330 -10.04 23.38 10.05
CA GLN A 330 -8.84 23.22 10.85
C GLN A 330 -7.91 24.44 10.74
N GLY A 331 -7.80 25.04 9.55
CA GLY A 331 -6.94 26.20 9.33
C GLY A 331 -5.46 25.86 9.52
N GLY A 332 -4.75 26.69 10.31
CA GLY A 332 -3.34 26.42 10.59
C GLY A 332 -2.48 26.35 9.33
N LYS A 333 -1.64 25.32 9.21
CA LYS A 333 -0.77 25.11 8.04
C LYS A 333 -1.54 24.91 6.74
N ASN A 334 -2.75 24.35 6.80
CA ASN A 334 -3.62 24.17 5.64
C ASN A 334 -3.90 25.48 4.89
N SER A 335 -3.97 26.62 5.62
CA SER A 335 -4.19 27.94 5.00
C SER A 335 -3.00 28.46 4.19
N GLU A 336 -1.84 27.84 4.28
CA GLU A 336 -0.62 28.18 3.55
C GLU A 336 -0.38 27.26 2.35
N HIS A 337 -1.10 26.15 2.25
CA HIS A 337 -0.95 25.18 1.19
C HIS A 337 -1.30 25.75 -0.18
N LYS A 338 -0.63 25.22 -1.21
CA LYS A 338 -0.80 25.59 -2.62
C LYS A 338 -1.57 24.55 -3.41
N GLY A 339 -1.58 23.29 -2.91
CA GLY A 339 -2.33 22.19 -3.49
C GLY A 339 -3.84 22.38 -3.37
N ASP A 340 -4.60 21.62 -4.14
CA ASP A 340 -6.05 21.57 -4.01
C ASP A 340 -6.42 20.60 -2.89
N HIS A 341 -7.00 21.11 -1.83
CA HIS A 341 -7.43 20.33 -0.65
C HIS A 341 -8.43 19.20 -0.96
N SER A 342 -9.07 19.21 -2.10
CA SER A 342 -9.88 18.08 -2.52
C SER A 342 -9.06 16.81 -2.77
N HIS A 343 -7.75 16.95 -3.01
CA HIS A 343 -6.82 15.85 -3.24
C HIS A 343 -6.14 15.33 -1.97
N ASP A 344 -6.30 16.02 -0.83
CA ASP A 344 -5.70 15.60 0.44
C ASP A 344 -6.22 14.22 0.85
N THR A 345 -5.31 13.36 1.28
CA THR A 345 -5.60 11.98 1.70
C THR A 345 -5.21 11.70 3.15
N ALA A 346 -4.44 12.60 3.76
CA ALA A 346 -3.99 12.51 5.13
C ALA A 346 -4.30 13.80 5.91
N ASP A 347 -4.67 13.64 7.15
CA ASP A 347 -5.11 14.66 8.12
C ASP A 347 -4.06 14.74 9.23
N PHE A 348 -2.93 15.38 8.92
CA PHE A 348 -1.84 15.52 9.86
C PHE A 348 -1.99 16.77 10.73
N ASN A 349 -1.06 16.93 11.67
CA ASN A 349 -1.10 18.04 12.64
C ASN A 349 -1.11 19.42 11.96
N ASP A 350 -2.15 20.20 12.17
CA ASP A 350 -2.36 21.55 11.61
C ASP A 350 -1.30 22.58 11.99
N ARG A 351 -0.54 22.34 13.06
CA ARG A 351 0.63 23.17 13.45
C ARG A 351 1.93 22.67 12.86
N GLY A 352 1.92 21.50 12.26
CA GLY A 352 3.07 20.87 11.61
C GLY A 352 3.01 21.02 10.11
N VAL A 353 2.61 19.96 9.41
CA VAL A 353 2.55 19.91 7.94
C VAL A 353 1.14 20.11 7.38
N GLY A 354 0.08 19.98 8.20
CA GLY A 354 -1.32 20.06 7.74
C GLY A 354 -1.74 18.86 6.91
N ASN A 355 -2.86 19.00 6.18
CA ASN A 355 -3.40 17.95 5.33
C ASN A 355 -2.58 17.83 4.04
N LEU A 356 -2.27 16.61 3.62
CA LEU A 356 -1.44 16.34 2.45
C LEU A 356 -2.03 15.21 1.59
N ARG A 357 -1.68 15.21 0.31
CA ARG A 357 -1.86 14.06 -0.56
C ARG A 357 -0.70 13.10 -0.40
N ALA A 358 -0.83 12.10 0.47
CA ALA A 358 0.21 11.12 0.77
C ALA A 358 -0.05 9.76 0.10
N ASP A 359 -1.31 9.39 -0.13
CA ASP A 359 -1.75 8.08 -0.60
C ASP A 359 -2.12 8.10 -2.07
N TYR A 360 -1.69 7.06 -2.81
CA TYR A 360 -1.82 7.02 -4.26
C TYR A 360 -2.32 5.67 -4.77
N VAL A 361 -3.20 5.74 -5.78
CA VAL A 361 -3.58 4.65 -6.67
C VAL A 361 -3.27 5.12 -8.08
N LEU A 362 -2.18 4.63 -8.69
CA LEU A 362 -1.68 5.11 -9.97
C LEU A 362 -1.69 3.97 -11.00
N PRO A 363 -2.73 3.86 -11.84
CA PRO A 363 -2.80 2.84 -12.88
C PRO A 363 -1.87 3.14 -14.06
N SER A 364 -1.48 2.11 -14.76
CA SER A 364 -0.77 2.22 -16.04
C SER A 364 -1.68 2.79 -17.14
N ARG A 365 -1.09 3.47 -18.14
CA ARG A 365 -1.84 4.09 -19.26
C ARG A 365 -2.64 3.11 -20.14
N ASN A 366 -2.28 1.85 -20.13
CA ASN A 366 -3.02 0.80 -20.85
C ASN A 366 -4.24 0.28 -20.08
N LEU A 367 -4.45 0.72 -18.83
CA LEU A 367 -5.68 0.50 -18.07
C LEU A 367 -6.58 1.74 -18.19
N ASN A 368 -7.89 1.50 -18.34
CA ASN A 368 -8.88 2.56 -18.46
C ASN A 368 -9.46 2.90 -17.08
N ALA A 369 -8.94 3.94 -16.43
CA ALA A 369 -9.52 4.49 -15.20
C ALA A 369 -10.79 5.27 -15.53
N ILE A 370 -11.92 4.92 -14.88
CA ILE A 370 -13.26 5.48 -15.19
C ILE A 370 -13.87 6.27 -14.03
N ALA A 371 -13.45 6.03 -12.81
CA ALA A 371 -13.85 6.78 -11.62
C ALA A 371 -12.74 6.71 -10.57
N ALA A 372 -12.70 7.70 -9.68
CA ALA A 372 -11.77 7.74 -8.54
C ALA A 372 -12.38 8.53 -7.39
N GLY A 373 -11.91 8.30 -6.16
CA GLY A 373 -12.35 9.07 -5.01
C GLY A 373 -11.53 8.79 -3.76
N ILE A 374 -11.75 9.63 -2.77
CA ILE A 374 -11.19 9.53 -1.44
C ILE A 374 -12.35 9.35 -0.46
N PHE A 375 -12.29 8.36 0.41
CA PHE A 375 -13.26 8.20 1.47
C PHE A 375 -12.96 9.19 2.60
N TRP A 376 -13.35 10.42 2.39
CA TRP A 376 -13.34 11.50 3.36
C TRP A 376 -14.71 12.18 3.34
N PRO A 377 -15.70 11.62 4.07
CA PRO A 377 -17.06 12.19 4.12
C PRO A 377 -17.07 13.56 4.80
N LEU A 378 -18.05 14.38 4.46
CA LEU A 378 -18.32 15.64 5.16
C LEU A 378 -18.61 15.38 6.64
N SER A 379 -18.30 16.34 7.51
CA SER A 379 -18.55 16.24 8.95
C SER A 379 -20.03 16.02 9.32
N SER A 380 -20.94 16.44 8.45
CA SER A 380 -22.39 16.22 8.59
C SER A 380 -22.85 14.83 8.14
N ASP A 381 -22.02 14.06 7.45
CA ASP A 381 -22.36 12.71 6.99
C ASP A 381 -22.22 11.72 8.17
N PRO A 382 -23.19 10.82 8.40
CA PRO A 382 -23.07 9.76 9.41
C PRO A 382 -21.80 8.90 9.26
N ASP A 383 -21.29 8.73 8.05
CA ASP A 383 -20.09 7.96 7.76
C ASP A 383 -18.80 8.65 8.27
N ALA A 384 -18.82 9.96 8.59
CA ALA A 384 -17.70 10.65 9.19
C ALA A 384 -17.26 10.03 10.54
N THR A 385 -18.18 9.36 11.24
CA THR A 385 -17.93 8.74 12.54
C THR A 385 -16.92 7.59 12.52
N PHE A 386 -16.53 7.09 11.35
CA PHE A 386 -15.48 6.07 11.21
C PHE A 386 -14.30 6.49 10.32
N ALA A 387 -14.32 7.71 9.79
CA ALA A 387 -13.16 8.25 9.06
C ALA A 387 -11.96 8.55 9.99
N ASP A 388 -12.20 8.70 11.31
CA ASP A 388 -11.18 8.95 12.34
C ASP A 388 -10.45 7.69 12.84
N CYS A 389 -10.57 6.57 12.14
CA CYS A 389 -9.85 5.33 12.48
C CYS A 389 -8.35 5.40 12.14
N SER A 390 -7.95 6.32 11.30
CA SER A 390 -6.59 6.65 10.89
C SER A 390 -6.50 8.14 10.61
N ASP A 391 -5.30 8.69 10.65
CA ASP A 391 -4.96 10.00 10.10
C ASP A 391 -4.89 10.00 8.56
N HIS A 392 -5.00 8.85 7.91
CA HIS A 392 -5.16 8.73 6.47
C HIS A 392 -6.59 8.38 6.06
N ARG A 393 -6.87 8.55 4.77
CA ARG A 393 -8.16 8.24 4.14
C ARG A 393 -7.97 7.20 3.04
N LEU A 394 -8.94 6.29 2.89
CA LEU A 394 -8.91 5.31 1.82
C LEU A 394 -9.05 6.01 0.45
N VAL A 395 -8.12 5.70 -0.46
CA VAL A 395 -8.11 6.20 -1.84
C VAL A 395 -8.42 5.05 -2.79
N TRP A 396 -9.27 5.28 -3.80
CA TRP A 396 -9.66 4.26 -4.76
C TRP A 396 -9.75 4.76 -6.20
N VAL A 397 -9.56 3.84 -7.14
CA VAL A 397 -9.79 4.04 -8.58
C VAL A 397 -10.54 2.84 -9.13
N ASP A 398 -11.57 3.08 -9.96
CA ASP A 398 -12.28 2.07 -10.72
C ASP A 398 -11.64 1.90 -12.10
N LEU A 399 -11.28 0.68 -12.42
CA LEU A 399 -10.63 0.30 -13.67
C LEU A 399 -11.57 -0.54 -14.52
N ASN A 400 -11.72 -0.16 -15.78
CA ASN A 400 -12.25 -1.06 -16.78
C ASN A 400 -11.09 -1.93 -17.28
N THR A 401 -11.16 -3.23 -17.01
CA THR A 401 -10.09 -4.21 -17.31
C THR A 401 -10.29 -4.91 -18.65
N GLN A 402 -11.27 -4.51 -19.46
CA GLN A 402 -11.38 -5.02 -20.83
C GLN A 402 -10.25 -4.45 -21.69
N ALA A 403 -9.57 -5.32 -22.44
CA ALA A 403 -8.66 -4.88 -23.48
C ALA A 403 -9.42 -4.05 -24.52
N LYS A 404 -8.90 -2.84 -24.82
CA LYS A 404 -9.41 -2.04 -25.95
C LYS A 404 -9.11 -2.73 -27.27
#